data_8fb5b2e2012a8c2809cc35a921ab84f8
#
_entry.id   8fb5b2e2012a8c2809cc35a921ab84f8
#
_cell.length_a   1.000
_cell.length_b   1.000
_cell.length_c   1.000
_cell.angle_alpha   90.00
_cell.angle_beta   90.00
_cell.angle_gamma   90.00
#
_symmetry.space_group_name_H-M   'P 1'
#
loop_
_entity.id
_entity.type
_entity.pdbx_description
1 polymer ?
#
loop_
_entity_poly.entity_id
_entity_poly.type
_entity_poly.pdbx_seq_one_letter_code
_entity_poly.pdbx_strand_id
1 'polypeptide(L)'
;HAGEEEKYTLVLANPPFAGSLDYENTAKDLQQIVKTKKTELLFLALFMRLLKPGGRAAVIVPDGVLFGSSNAHKTLRTMLVEEQKLDAVISLPGGVFKPYAGVSTAILLFTKTNSGGTDHVWFYDVDADGMSLDDKRTPLLPEEKLGVNAKLTDAEHAKNNLPDILARWRSFVVPPSGGSGGGPAKAGTTNPELARPRTAQSFCIPKSEIAAQGYDLSLNRYKEVVHEEIAHRPPTEILKTLGQLETEIQHGMKELQGMLR
;
A
#
# COMPACT_ATOMS: atom_id res chain seq x y z
N HIS A 1 -7.03 -23.81 -14.73
CA HIS A 1 -5.76 -24.25 -14.06
C HIS A 1 -5.99 -25.33 -13.00
N ALA A 2 -7.13 -26.08 -13.05
CA ALA A 2 -7.32 -27.25 -12.23
C ALA A 2 -6.23 -28.30 -12.56
N GLY A 3 -5.56 -28.84 -11.54
CA GLY A 3 -4.45 -29.79 -11.73
C GLY A 3 -3.07 -29.16 -12.01
N GLU A 4 -2.94 -27.85 -12.01
CA GLU A 4 -1.66 -27.16 -12.11
C GLU A 4 -1.18 -26.74 -10.72
N GLU A 5 -0.17 -27.39 -10.23
CA GLU A 5 0.51 -27.06 -8.96
C GLU A 5 2.00 -26.85 -9.22
N GLU A 6 2.58 -25.89 -8.50
CA GLU A 6 4.03 -25.66 -8.45
C GLU A 6 4.71 -25.60 -9.83
N LYS A 7 4.07 -24.91 -10.80
CA LYS A 7 4.60 -24.78 -12.17
C LYS A 7 5.36 -23.49 -12.43
N TYR A 8 5.05 -22.43 -11.70
CA TYR A 8 5.53 -21.07 -12.03
C TYR A 8 6.54 -20.58 -11.00
N THR A 9 7.56 -19.90 -11.48
CA THR A 9 8.58 -19.25 -10.64
C THR A 9 8.24 -17.78 -10.35
N LEU A 10 7.31 -17.21 -11.13
CA LEU A 10 6.87 -15.83 -10.98
C LEU A 10 5.38 -15.72 -11.32
N VAL A 11 4.64 -15.02 -10.47
CA VAL A 11 3.27 -14.59 -10.71
C VAL A 11 3.21 -13.06 -10.60
N LEU A 12 2.77 -12.41 -11.67
CA LEU A 12 2.40 -10.99 -11.68
C LEU A 12 0.92 -10.91 -12.02
N ALA A 13 0.10 -10.41 -11.11
CA ALA A 13 -1.34 -10.47 -11.28
C ALA A 13 -2.07 -9.21 -10.80
N ASN A 14 -3.02 -8.78 -11.62
CA ASN A 14 -4.04 -7.82 -11.26
C ASN A 14 -5.41 -8.52 -11.46
N PRO A 15 -5.85 -9.35 -10.48
CA PRO A 15 -7.10 -10.09 -10.58
C PRO A 15 -8.30 -9.15 -10.38
N PRO A 16 -9.52 -9.57 -10.74
CA PRO A 16 -10.74 -8.82 -10.44
C PRO A 16 -10.84 -8.50 -8.94
N PHE A 17 -11.17 -7.24 -8.59
CA PHE A 17 -11.21 -6.74 -7.22
C PHE A 17 -12.49 -7.14 -6.46
N ALA A 18 -13.53 -7.52 -7.19
CA ALA A 18 -14.79 -7.97 -6.62
C ALA A 18 -15.42 -9.02 -7.53
N GLY A 19 -16.17 -9.90 -6.92
CA GLY A 19 -16.91 -10.94 -7.62
C GLY A 19 -17.24 -12.10 -6.69
N SER A 20 -18.15 -12.93 -7.16
CA SER A 20 -18.51 -14.16 -6.49
C SER A 20 -18.55 -15.29 -7.51
N LEU A 21 -17.85 -16.37 -7.20
CA LEU A 21 -17.94 -17.62 -7.95
C LEU A 21 -18.87 -18.59 -7.23
N ASP A 22 -19.66 -19.33 -8.02
CA ASP A 22 -20.44 -20.42 -7.45
C ASP A 22 -19.52 -21.54 -6.95
N TYR A 23 -19.86 -22.04 -5.78
CA TYR A 23 -19.07 -23.06 -5.10
C TYR A 23 -18.89 -24.31 -5.97
N GLU A 24 -19.92 -24.69 -6.73
CA GLU A 24 -19.90 -25.86 -7.62
C GLU A 24 -18.93 -25.70 -8.80
N ASN A 25 -18.68 -24.45 -9.23
CA ASN A 25 -17.76 -24.11 -10.30
C ASN A 25 -16.32 -23.85 -9.83
N THR A 26 -16.10 -23.85 -8.52
CA THR A 26 -14.75 -23.65 -7.97
C THR A 26 -14.04 -24.99 -7.82
N ALA A 27 -12.80 -25.06 -8.28
CA ALA A 27 -11.99 -26.26 -8.19
C ALA A 27 -11.90 -26.76 -6.72
N LYS A 28 -12.16 -28.06 -6.49
CA LYS A 28 -12.25 -28.66 -5.14
C LYS A 28 -10.98 -28.47 -4.32
N ASP A 29 -9.84 -28.46 -4.95
CA ASP A 29 -8.53 -28.24 -4.35
C ASP A 29 -8.34 -26.82 -3.80
N LEU A 30 -8.84 -25.79 -4.50
CA LEU A 30 -8.88 -24.42 -3.96
C LEU A 30 -9.84 -24.32 -2.76
N GLN A 31 -10.95 -25.05 -2.79
CA GLN A 31 -11.89 -25.09 -1.68
C GLN A 31 -11.31 -25.76 -0.41
N GLN A 32 -10.30 -26.63 -0.57
CA GLN A 32 -9.56 -27.20 0.56
C GLN A 32 -8.63 -26.18 1.22
N ILE A 33 -8.08 -25.25 0.44
CA ILE A 33 -7.22 -24.17 0.95
C ILE A 33 -8.09 -23.12 1.67
N VAL A 34 -9.16 -22.67 1.00
CA VAL A 34 -10.04 -21.64 1.54
C VAL A 34 -11.49 -21.83 1.11
N LYS A 35 -12.40 -21.80 2.09
CA LYS A 35 -13.84 -21.91 1.86
C LYS A 35 -14.43 -20.52 1.69
N THR A 36 -14.53 -20.04 0.44
CA THR A 36 -15.08 -18.74 0.11
C THR A 36 -15.67 -18.73 -1.30
N LYS A 37 -16.59 -17.80 -1.55
CA LYS A 37 -17.08 -17.48 -2.89
C LYS A 37 -16.43 -16.22 -3.47
N LYS A 38 -15.69 -15.46 -2.63
CA LYS A 38 -15.07 -14.21 -3.03
C LYS A 38 -13.92 -14.43 -4.00
N THR A 39 -14.03 -13.84 -5.16
CA THR A 39 -13.09 -14.02 -6.28
C THR A 39 -11.67 -13.61 -5.90
N GLU A 40 -11.51 -12.47 -5.23
CA GLU A 40 -10.22 -11.95 -4.81
C GLU A 40 -9.45 -12.89 -3.88
N LEU A 41 -10.16 -13.59 -3.00
CA LEU A 41 -9.55 -14.57 -2.09
C LEU A 41 -9.20 -15.89 -2.79
N LEU A 42 -10.06 -16.32 -3.73
CA LEU A 42 -9.80 -17.53 -4.53
C LEU A 42 -8.59 -17.34 -5.43
N PHE A 43 -8.42 -16.16 -6.02
CA PHE A 43 -7.23 -15.86 -6.81
C PHE A 43 -5.96 -15.87 -5.97
N LEU A 44 -5.98 -15.31 -4.76
CA LEU A 44 -4.82 -15.33 -3.88
C LEU A 44 -4.42 -16.78 -3.50
N ALA A 45 -5.41 -17.62 -3.16
CA ALA A 45 -5.17 -19.04 -2.91
C ALA A 45 -4.61 -19.77 -4.16
N LEU A 46 -5.14 -19.46 -5.35
CA LEU A 46 -4.67 -20.00 -6.62
C LEU A 46 -3.20 -19.64 -6.88
N PHE A 47 -2.79 -18.39 -6.65
CA PHE A 47 -1.41 -17.97 -6.89
C PHE A 47 -0.43 -18.65 -5.95
N MET A 48 -0.77 -18.81 -4.68
CA MET A 48 0.05 -19.60 -3.74
C MET A 48 0.21 -21.05 -4.21
N ARG A 49 -0.81 -21.64 -4.80
CA ARG A 49 -0.77 -23.01 -5.33
C ARG A 49 0.07 -23.12 -6.60
N LEU A 50 -0.08 -22.17 -7.54
CA LEU A 50 0.62 -22.20 -8.82
C LEU A 50 2.14 -21.99 -8.72
N LEU A 51 2.60 -21.30 -7.69
CA LEU A 51 4.02 -21.04 -7.49
C LEU A 51 4.79 -22.30 -7.06
N LYS A 52 5.98 -22.47 -7.59
CA LYS A 52 6.98 -23.40 -7.08
C LYS A 52 7.54 -22.90 -5.75
N PRO A 53 8.03 -23.78 -4.86
CA PRO A 53 8.89 -23.35 -3.75
C PRO A 53 10.05 -22.48 -4.27
N GLY A 54 10.28 -21.32 -3.61
CA GLY A 54 11.20 -20.27 -4.08
C GLY A 54 10.62 -19.34 -5.15
N GLY A 55 9.44 -19.62 -5.69
CA GLY A 55 8.74 -18.74 -6.62
C GLY A 55 8.16 -17.50 -5.92
N ARG A 56 8.07 -16.39 -6.63
CA ARG A 56 7.65 -15.09 -6.12
C ARG A 56 6.37 -14.61 -6.77
N ALA A 57 5.60 -13.85 -6.03
CA ALA A 57 4.41 -13.16 -6.55
C ALA A 57 4.41 -11.67 -6.24
N ALA A 58 3.83 -10.90 -7.16
CA ALA A 58 3.35 -9.56 -6.95
C ALA A 58 1.87 -9.53 -7.37
N VAL A 59 0.98 -9.32 -6.41
CA VAL A 59 -0.47 -9.43 -6.62
C VAL A 59 -1.15 -8.17 -6.10
N ILE A 60 -1.97 -7.56 -6.94
CA ILE A 60 -2.82 -6.46 -6.53
C ILE A 60 -4.08 -7.04 -5.89
N VAL A 61 -4.41 -6.54 -4.70
CA VAL A 61 -5.61 -6.93 -3.95
C VAL A 61 -6.36 -5.70 -3.46
N PRO A 62 -7.70 -5.75 -3.36
CA PRO A 62 -8.44 -4.69 -2.68
C PRO A 62 -8.11 -4.69 -1.17
N ASP A 63 -8.13 -3.52 -0.53
CA ASP A 63 -7.80 -3.35 0.90
C ASP A 63 -8.60 -4.28 1.81
N GLY A 64 -9.82 -4.64 1.42
CA GLY A 64 -10.64 -5.60 2.15
C GLY A 64 -9.97 -6.96 2.39
N VAL A 65 -9.01 -7.36 1.57
CA VAL A 65 -8.21 -8.58 1.79
C VAL A 65 -7.29 -8.42 2.99
N LEU A 66 -6.77 -7.21 3.23
CA LEU A 66 -5.78 -6.93 4.28
C LEU A 66 -6.36 -6.97 5.70
N PHE A 67 -7.63 -6.55 5.88
CA PHE A 67 -8.28 -6.45 7.19
C PHE A 67 -9.60 -7.19 7.32
N GLY A 68 -10.10 -7.82 6.27
CA GLY A 68 -11.37 -8.54 6.29
C GLY A 68 -11.48 -9.52 7.48
N SER A 69 -12.64 -9.57 8.12
CA SER A 69 -12.87 -10.30 9.38
C SER A 69 -13.30 -11.75 9.21
N SER A 70 -13.72 -12.19 8.00
CA SER A 70 -14.15 -13.57 7.79
C SER A 70 -12.99 -14.56 7.97
N ASN A 71 -13.34 -15.82 8.31
CA ASN A 71 -12.34 -16.88 8.47
C ASN A 71 -11.45 -17.03 7.22
N ALA A 72 -12.05 -16.93 6.02
CA ALA A 72 -11.30 -17.03 4.76
C ALA A 72 -10.21 -15.95 4.63
N HIS A 73 -10.52 -14.68 4.99
CA HIS A 73 -9.52 -13.61 5.00
C HIS A 73 -8.40 -13.90 5.99
N LYS A 74 -8.76 -14.28 7.22
CA LYS A 74 -7.77 -14.58 8.27
C LYS A 74 -6.88 -15.76 7.89
N THR A 75 -7.47 -16.85 7.39
CA THR A 75 -6.73 -18.04 6.93
C THR A 75 -5.67 -17.68 5.90
N LEU A 76 -6.05 -16.93 4.84
CA LEU A 76 -5.11 -16.57 3.78
C LEU A 76 -3.99 -15.64 4.26
N ARG A 77 -4.30 -14.66 5.13
CA ARG A 77 -3.28 -13.80 5.72
C ARG A 77 -2.34 -14.58 6.63
N THR A 78 -2.88 -15.49 7.46
CA THR A 78 -2.05 -16.36 8.29
C THR A 78 -1.13 -17.23 7.43
N MET A 79 -1.66 -17.84 6.36
CA MET A 79 -0.85 -18.63 5.43
C MET A 79 0.28 -17.80 4.80
N LEU A 80 0.00 -16.59 4.34
CA LEU A 80 1.02 -15.69 3.76
C LEU A 80 2.15 -15.37 4.74
N VAL A 81 1.81 -15.14 6.02
CA VAL A 81 2.76 -14.69 7.04
C VAL A 81 3.48 -15.85 7.70
N GLU A 82 2.78 -16.98 7.98
CA GLU A 82 3.33 -18.10 8.75
C GLU A 82 3.90 -19.22 7.88
N GLU A 83 3.21 -19.56 6.78
CA GLU A 83 3.59 -20.70 5.93
C GLU A 83 4.43 -20.28 4.72
N GLN A 84 4.24 -19.05 4.26
CA GLN A 84 5.03 -18.45 3.18
C GLN A 84 5.94 -17.36 3.74
N LYS A 85 6.61 -16.63 2.86
CA LYS A 85 7.33 -15.42 3.22
C LYS A 85 6.62 -14.21 2.62
N LEU A 86 5.86 -13.48 3.43
CA LEU A 86 5.32 -12.18 3.04
C LEU A 86 6.45 -11.15 3.13
N ASP A 87 6.86 -10.64 1.98
CA ASP A 87 7.99 -9.72 1.88
C ASP A 87 7.53 -8.26 2.06
N ALA A 88 6.42 -7.86 1.41
CA ALA A 88 5.95 -6.47 1.46
C ALA A 88 4.44 -6.30 1.24
N VAL A 89 3.93 -5.18 1.76
CA VAL A 89 2.61 -4.63 1.49
C VAL A 89 2.79 -3.17 1.03
N ILE A 90 2.46 -2.88 -0.23
CA ILE A 90 2.53 -1.54 -0.81
C ILE A 90 1.09 -1.05 -0.95
N SER A 91 0.67 -0.12 -0.09
CA SER A 91 -0.67 0.45 -0.08
C SER A 91 -0.80 1.49 -1.19
N LEU A 92 -1.85 1.38 -1.99
CA LEU A 92 -2.15 2.29 -3.10
C LEU A 92 -3.42 3.10 -2.77
N PRO A 93 -3.44 4.40 -3.02
CA PRO A 93 -4.59 5.24 -2.74
C PRO A 93 -5.78 4.88 -3.63
N GLY A 94 -6.99 5.20 -3.16
CA GLY A 94 -8.18 5.10 -3.99
C GLY A 94 -8.06 5.96 -5.25
N GLY A 95 -8.52 5.42 -6.38
CA GLY A 95 -8.47 6.11 -7.66
C GLY A 95 -7.32 5.73 -8.60
N VAL A 96 -6.30 4.97 -8.14
CA VAL A 96 -5.20 4.48 -9.01
C VAL A 96 -5.73 3.69 -10.20
N PHE A 97 -6.81 2.93 -10.01
CA PHE A 97 -7.41 2.09 -11.05
C PHE A 97 -8.66 2.69 -11.71
N LYS A 98 -8.93 3.97 -11.50
CA LYS A 98 -10.01 4.65 -12.21
C LYS A 98 -9.76 4.70 -13.73
N PRO A 99 -10.80 4.66 -14.56
CA PRO A 99 -12.23 4.64 -14.21
C PRO A 99 -12.76 3.24 -13.83
N TYR A 100 -11.94 2.18 -13.86
CA TYR A 100 -12.41 0.80 -13.66
C TYR A 100 -12.76 0.49 -12.20
N ALA A 101 -11.99 1.00 -11.26
CA ALA A 101 -12.21 0.82 -9.81
C ALA A 101 -11.73 2.05 -9.03
N GLY A 102 -12.59 2.55 -8.13
CA GLY A 102 -12.28 3.68 -7.25
C GLY A 102 -11.78 3.28 -5.86
N VAL A 103 -11.73 1.98 -5.55
CA VAL A 103 -11.34 1.46 -4.24
C VAL A 103 -9.84 1.54 -4.02
N SER A 104 -9.42 1.72 -2.78
CA SER A 104 -8.02 1.55 -2.38
C SER A 104 -7.61 0.07 -2.47
N THR A 105 -6.37 -0.14 -2.83
CA THR A 105 -5.80 -1.46 -3.09
C THR A 105 -4.41 -1.55 -2.50
N ALA A 106 -3.84 -2.75 -2.50
CA ALA A 106 -2.44 -2.93 -2.16
C ALA A 106 -1.78 -3.94 -3.10
N ILE A 107 -0.46 -3.84 -3.21
CA ILE A 107 0.36 -4.86 -3.85
C ILE A 107 0.95 -5.72 -2.73
N LEU A 108 0.67 -7.03 -2.77
CA LEU A 108 1.31 -8.02 -1.92
C LEU A 108 2.51 -8.61 -2.66
N LEU A 109 3.69 -8.51 -2.06
CA LEU A 109 4.89 -9.21 -2.53
C LEU A 109 5.17 -10.37 -1.59
N PHE A 110 5.23 -11.58 -2.11
CA PHE A 110 5.54 -12.76 -1.30
C PHE A 110 6.30 -13.83 -2.07
N THR A 111 7.03 -14.65 -1.32
CA THR A 111 7.77 -15.79 -1.82
C THR A 111 7.14 -17.07 -1.27
N LYS A 112 6.85 -18.04 -2.13
CA LYS A 112 6.40 -19.37 -1.70
C LYS A 112 7.54 -20.13 -1.07
N THR A 113 7.41 -20.50 0.19
CA THR A 113 8.42 -21.26 0.94
C THR A 113 7.88 -22.57 1.47
N ASN A 114 6.58 -22.65 1.77
CA ASN A 114 5.91 -23.75 2.47
C ASN A 114 6.52 -24.09 3.86
N SER A 115 7.40 -23.24 4.36
CA SER A 115 8.11 -23.43 5.64
C SER A 115 8.21 -22.13 6.46
N GLY A 116 7.47 -21.10 6.07
CA GLY A 116 7.56 -19.77 6.67
C GLY A 116 8.77 -18.98 6.16
N GLY A 117 9.24 -18.02 6.94
CA GLY A 117 10.41 -17.18 6.61
C GLY A 117 10.12 -15.69 6.65
N THR A 118 8.92 -15.28 7.08
CA THR A 118 8.61 -13.90 7.36
C THR A 118 9.21 -13.52 8.70
N ASP A 119 10.20 -12.62 8.71
CA ASP A 119 10.73 -12.01 9.92
C ASP A 119 10.11 -10.62 10.13
N HIS A 120 10.14 -9.81 9.08
CA HIS A 120 9.53 -8.49 9.00
C HIS A 120 8.78 -8.36 7.69
N VAL A 121 7.70 -7.59 7.68
CA VAL A 121 6.99 -7.17 6.48
C VAL A 121 7.29 -5.70 6.24
N TRP A 122 7.74 -5.37 5.03
CA TRP A 122 7.97 -4.00 4.60
C TRP A 122 6.65 -3.37 4.15
N PHE A 123 6.31 -2.22 4.71
CA PHE A 123 5.15 -1.43 4.34
C PHE A 123 5.58 -0.18 3.61
N TYR A 124 4.84 0.19 2.59
CA TYR A 124 4.99 1.47 1.89
C TYR A 124 3.61 2.10 1.65
N ASP A 125 3.48 3.38 2.01
CA ASP A 125 2.28 4.19 1.79
C ASP A 125 2.44 5.03 0.54
N VAL A 126 1.71 4.69 -0.52
CA VAL A 126 1.73 5.43 -1.78
C VAL A 126 0.68 6.53 -1.72
N ASP A 127 1.12 7.77 -1.79
CA ASP A 127 0.23 8.94 -1.87
C ASP A 127 -0.11 9.28 -3.33
N ALA A 128 0.84 9.05 -4.25
CA ALA A 128 0.68 9.41 -5.66
C ALA A 128 1.52 8.50 -6.58
N ASP A 129 0.96 8.20 -7.76
CA ASP A 129 1.56 7.35 -8.79
C ASP A 129 1.95 8.10 -10.08
N GLY A 130 2.00 9.43 -10.02
CA GLY A 130 2.31 10.30 -11.15
C GLY A 130 1.09 10.74 -11.96
N MET A 131 -0.09 10.24 -11.64
CA MET A 131 -1.34 10.53 -12.34
C MET A 131 -2.36 11.14 -11.37
N SER A 132 -3.31 11.92 -11.90
CA SER A 132 -4.45 12.37 -11.09
C SER A 132 -5.29 11.18 -10.61
N LEU A 133 -5.85 11.27 -9.40
CA LEU A 133 -6.69 10.22 -8.83
C LEU A 133 -8.18 10.36 -9.18
N ASP A 134 -8.49 11.21 -10.17
CA ASP A 134 -9.83 11.35 -10.77
C ASP A 134 -10.05 10.38 -11.94
N ASP A 135 -11.23 10.40 -12.55
CA ASP A 135 -11.60 9.47 -13.63
C ASP A 135 -10.81 9.70 -14.93
N LYS A 136 -10.16 10.86 -15.07
CA LYS A 136 -9.39 11.20 -16.28
C LYS A 136 -7.98 10.65 -16.23
N ARG A 137 -7.43 10.41 -15.03
CA ARG A 137 -6.07 9.90 -14.85
C ARG A 137 -5.04 10.69 -15.67
N THR A 138 -5.07 12.03 -15.54
CA THR A 138 -4.15 12.90 -16.26
C THR A 138 -2.76 12.88 -15.63
N PRO A 139 -1.66 12.89 -16.42
CA PRO A 139 -0.30 13.01 -15.89
C PRO A 139 -0.12 14.28 -15.06
N LEU A 140 0.48 14.14 -13.88
CA LEU A 140 0.83 15.24 -12.96
C LEU A 140 2.25 15.75 -13.18
N LEU A 141 3.03 15.02 -13.97
CA LEU A 141 4.42 15.29 -14.31
C LEU A 141 4.64 15.04 -15.81
N PRO A 142 5.70 15.60 -16.41
CA PRO A 142 6.12 15.24 -17.76
C PRO A 142 6.41 13.75 -17.90
N GLU A 143 6.25 13.19 -19.09
CA GLU A 143 6.33 11.75 -19.36
C GLU A 143 7.65 11.13 -18.88
N GLU A 144 8.78 11.81 -19.05
CA GLU A 144 10.11 11.35 -18.58
C GLU A 144 10.22 11.24 -17.05
N LYS A 145 9.27 11.84 -16.30
CA LYS A 145 9.20 11.81 -14.83
C LYS A 145 8.19 10.79 -14.29
N LEU A 146 7.46 10.12 -15.14
CA LEU A 146 6.45 9.12 -14.74
C LEU A 146 7.05 7.73 -14.53
N GLY A 147 8.20 7.44 -15.16
CA GLY A 147 8.82 6.12 -15.08
C GLY A 147 9.43 5.80 -13.71
N VAL A 148 9.48 4.52 -13.36
CA VAL A 148 10.01 4.01 -12.08
C VAL A 148 11.51 4.26 -11.87
N ASN A 149 12.26 4.65 -12.89
CA ASN A 149 13.66 5.00 -12.81
C ASN A 149 13.89 6.52 -12.92
N ALA A 150 12.83 7.33 -12.90
CA ALA A 150 12.93 8.77 -12.99
C ALA A 150 13.65 9.35 -11.76
N LYS A 151 14.49 10.38 -12.01
CA LYS A 151 15.07 11.17 -10.94
C LYS A 151 14.13 12.34 -10.64
N LEU A 152 13.61 12.36 -9.43
CA LEU A 152 12.61 13.32 -8.98
C LEU A 152 13.21 14.22 -7.89
N THR A 153 12.79 15.48 -7.89
CA THR A 153 12.96 16.40 -6.75
C THR A 153 11.92 16.06 -5.67
N ASP A 154 12.05 16.61 -4.46
CA ASP A 154 11.10 16.38 -3.36
C ASP A 154 9.68 16.81 -3.75
N ALA A 155 9.52 17.93 -4.46
CA ALA A 155 8.23 18.41 -4.95
C ALA A 155 7.61 17.49 -6.02
N GLU A 156 8.42 16.84 -6.83
CA GLU A 156 7.99 15.85 -7.84
C GLU A 156 7.70 14.51 -7.17
N HIS A 157 8.45 14.15 -6.13
CA HIS A 157 8.21 12.95 -5.33
C HIS A 157 6.81 12.97 -4.70
N ALA A 158 6.34 14.11 -4.23
CA ALA A 158 4.97 14.28 -3.72
C ALA A 158 3.88 13.95 -4.77
N LYS A 159 4.24 13.94 -6.06
CA LYS A 159 3.33 13.61 -7.18
C LYS A 159 3.55 12.22 -7.75
N ASN A 160 4.70 11.59 -7.50
CA ASN A 160 5.03 10.26 -8.00
C ASN A 160 5.99 9.54 -7.05
N ASN A 161 5.49 8.56 -6.31
CA ASN A 161 6.30 7.77 -5.37
C ASN A 161 6.95 6.53 -6.01
N LEU A 162 6.61 6.15 -7.24
CA LEU A 162 7.07 4.90 -7.84
C LEU A 162 8.59 4.75 -7.90
N PRO A 163 9.39 5.79 -8.22
CA PRO A 163 10.84 5.69 -8.18
C PRO A 163 11.41 5.43 -6.78
N ASP A 164 10.81 6.05 -5.73
CA ASP A 164 11.24 5.86 -4.35
C ASP A 164 10.91 4.45 -3.83
N ILE A 165 9.72 3.92 -4.17
CA ILE A 165 9.36 2.52 -3.87
C ILE A 165 10.44 1.58 -4.39
N LEU A 166 10.82 1.72 -5.65
CA LEU A 166 11.81 0.83 -6.27
C LEU A 166 13.21 0.98 -5.66
N ALA A 167 13.63 2.21 -5.36
CA ALA A 167 14.92 2.48 -4.74
C ALA A 167 15.00 1.88 -3.33
N ARG A 168 13.95 2.08 -2.50
CA ARG A 168 13.87 1.54 -1.15
C ARG A 168 13.73 0.04 -1.12
N TRP A 169 12.90 -0.52 -2.00
CA TRP A 169 12.75 -1.96 -2.13
C TRP A 169 14.08 -2.64 -2.46
N ARG A 170 14.85 -2.08 -3.39
CA ARG A 170 16.20 -2.58 -3.72
C ARG A 170 17.13 -2.52 -2.51
N SER A 171 17.08 -1.44 -1.74
CA SER A 171 17.87 -1.30 -0.51
C SER A 171 17.44 -2.28 0.59
N PHE A 172 16.15 -2.60 0.66
CA PHE A 172 15.61 -3.57 1.62
C PHE A 172 16.00 -5.01 1.28
N VAL A 173 15.88 -5.42 0.00
CA VAL A 173 16.12 -6.80 -0.45
C VAL A 173 17.60 -7.11 -0.64
N VAL A 174 18.38 -6.12 -1.07
CA VAL A 174 19.83 -6.22 -1.27
C VAL A 174 20.50 -5.29 -0.28
N PRO A 175 20.89 -5.77 0.91
CA PRO A 175 21.65 -4.93 1.82
C PRO A 175 22.93 -4.46 1.11
N PRO A 176 23.39 -3.20 1.33
CA PRO A 176 24.54 -2.65 0.64
C PRO A 176 25.73 -3.60 0.80
N SER A 177 26.13 -4.21 -0.29
CA SER A 177 27.33 -5.04 -0.35
C SER A 177 28.50 -4.12 -0.03
N GLY A 178 29.09 -4.23 1.13
CA GLY A 178 30.44 -3.72 1.34
C GLY A 178 31.32 -4.25 0.23
N GLY A 179 31.96 -3.36 -0.51
CA GLY A 179 32.73 -3.51 -1.74
C GLY A 179 33.26 -4.89 -2.09
N SER A 180 33.37 -5.14 -3.37
CA SER A 180 33.91 -6.33 -4.01
C SER A 180 35.16 -6.89 -3.30
N GLY A 181 34.94 -7.88 -2.44
CA GLY A 181 35.98 -8.61 -1.75
C GLY A 181 35.34 -9.79 -1.04
N GLY A 182 35.59 -11.01 -1.56
CA GLY A 182 35.03 -12.25 -1.04
C GLY A 182 35.52 -12.55 0.39
N GLY A 183 34.85 -11.99 1.38
CA GLY A 183 35.01 -12.29 2.78
C GLY A 183 33.62 -12.52 3.42
N PRO A 184 33.50 -13.25 4.54
CA PRO A 184 32.25 -13.47 5.21
C PRO A 184 31.62 -12.11 5.58
N ALA A 185 30.31 -11.99 5.32
CA ALA A 185 29.52 -10.78 5.61
C ALA A 185 29.85 -10.28 7.02
N LYS A 186 30.39 -9.07 7.13
CA LYS A 186 30.61 -8.42 8.43
C LYS A 186 29.24 -8.25 9.08
N ALA A 187 29.02 -8.94 10.21
CA ALA A 187 27.92 -8.68 11.12
C ALA A 187 27.97 -7.19 11.49
N GLY A 188 27.00 -6.39 11.02
CA GLY A 188 26.92 -4.98 11.39
C GLY A 188 26.24 -4.03 10.39
N THR A 189 25.90 -4.43 9.15
CA THR A 189 25.11 -3.57 8.26
C THR A 189 23.62 -3.79 8.54
N THR A 190 23.10 -3.01 9.51
CA THR A 190 21.65 -2.97 9.78
C THR A 190 20.95 -2.44 8.54
N ASN A 191 19.99 -3.20 8.01
CA ASN A 191 19.16 -2.74 6.89
C ASN A 191 18.49 -1.41 7.27
N PRO A 192 18.74 -0.30 6.53
CA PRO A 192 18.23 1.00 6.91
C PRO A 192 16.70 1.08 6.98
N GLU A 193 15.99 0.26 6.21
CA GLU A 193 14.53 0.22 6.23
C GLU A 193 13.97 -0.35 7.55
N LEU A 194 14.72 -1.23 8.26
CA LEU A 194 14.31 -1.76 9.56
C LEU A 194 14.32 -0.69 10.68
N ALA A 195 15.13 0.36 10.53
CA ALA A 195 15.26 1.42 11.53
C ALA A 195 14.36 2.64 11.28
N ARG A 196 13.55 2.60 10.20
CA ARG A 196 12.68 3.74 9.85
C ARG A 196 11.51 3.87 10.84
N PRO A 197 11.17 5.10 11.25
CA PRO A 197 10.01 5.33 12.11
C PRO A 197 8.71 5.04 11.36
N ARG A 198 7.66 4.68 12.08
CA ARG A 198 6.33 4.39 11.52
C ARG A 198 5.57 5.61 11.00
N THR A 199 6.07 6.79 11.29
CA THR A 199 5.61 8.06 10.70
C THR A 199 6.14 8.27 9.28
N ALA A 200 7.17 7.52 8.87
CA ALA A 200 7.73 7.60 7.53
C ALA A 200 6.81 6.93 6.49
N GLN A 201 7.03 7.24 5.23
CA GLN A 201 6.29 6.68 4.10
C GLN A 201 6.53 5.17 3.92
N SER A 202 7.72 4.67 4.32
CA SER A 202 8.00 3.23 4.42
C SER A 202 8.54 2.86 5.79
N PHE A 203 8.21 1.68 6.28
CA PHE A 203 8.65 1.13 7.56
C PHE A 203 8.50 -0.39 7.57
N CYS A 204 9.11 -1.05 8.54
CA CYS A 204 9.02 -2.50 8.71
C CYS A 204 8.27 -2.87 9.99
N ILE A 205 7.46 -3.93 9.93
CA ILE A 205 6.74 -4.48 11.08
C ILE A 205 7.21 -5.93 11.30
N PRO A 206 7.62 -6.29 12.53
CA PRO A 206 8.00 -7.64 12.84
C PRO A 206 6.79 -8.59 12.79
N LYS A 207 7.01 -9.83 12.35
CA LYS A 207 5.98 -10.86 12.26
C LYS A 207 5.22 -11.05 13.57
N SER A 208 5.91 -11.01 14.70
CA SER A 208 5.31 -11.17 16.02
C SER A 208 4.23 -10.15 16.32
N GLU A 209 4.40 -8.90 15.87
CA GLU A 209 3.39 -7.86 16.03
C GLU A 209 2.21 -8.08 15.09
N ILE A 210 2.45 -8.47 13.84
CA ILE A 210 1.38 -8.81 12.88
C ILE A 210 0.53 -9.97 13.44
N ALA A 211 1.15 -11.00 13.99
CA ALA A 211 0.44 -12.10 14.63
C ALA A 211 -0.38 -11.64 15.84
N ALA A 212 0.17 -10.76 16.69
CA ALA A 212 -0.53 -10.19 17.85
C ALA A 212 -1.74 -9.34 17.45
N GLN A 213 -1.73 -8.74 16.24
CA GLN A 213 -2.85 -8.01 15.65
C GLN A 213 -3.80 -8.89 14.81
N GLY A 214 -3.75 -10.22 14.99
CA GLY A 214 -4.63 -11.17 14.28
C GLY A 214 -4.40 -11.22 12.78
N TYR A 215 -3.16 -11.02 12.36
CA TYR A 215 -2.73 -10.97 10.96
C TYR A 215 -3.41 -9.87 10.15
N ASP A 216 -3.76 -8.76 10.77
CA ASP A 216 -4.17 -7.56 10.06
C ASP A 216 -2.96 -7.02 9.27
N LEU A 217 -3.13 -6.79 7.97
CA LEU A 217 -2.09 -6.30 7.06
C LEU A 217 -2.40 -4.88 6.56
N SER A 218 -3.41 -4.21 7.14
CA SER A 218 -3.73 -2.84 6.75
C SER A 218 -2.64 -1.87 7.25
N LEU A 219 -2.20 -0.98 6.38
CA LEU A 219 -1.18 0.00 6.70
C LEU A 219 -1.57 0.87 7.90
N ASN A 220 -2.83 1.31 7.97
CA ASN A 220 -3.34 2.17 9.03
C ASN A 220 -3.31 1.53 10.44
N ARG A 221 -3.16 0.22 10.53
CA ARG A 221 -2.97 -0.48 11.81
C ARG A 221 -1.64 -0.16 12.45
N TYR A 222 -0.62 0.13 11.65
CA TYR A 222 0.78 0.23 12.07
C TYR A 222 1.37 1.62 11.86
N LYS A 223 0.86 2.38 10.88
CA LYS A 223 1.36 3.73 10.59
C LYS A 223 1.01 4.67 11.73
N GLU A 224 2.01 5.42 12.18
CA GLU A 224 1.84 6.49 13.15
C GLU A 224 1.67 7.82 12.44
N VAL A 225 0.74 8.63 12.90
CA VAL A 225 0.52 9.99 12.37
C VAL A 225 1.09 10.98 13.39
N VAL A 226 1.96 11.84 12.91
CA VAL A 226 2.41 12.99 13.72
C VAL A 226 1.25 13.99 13.73
N HIS A 227 0.60 14.13 14.87
CA HIS A 227 -0.33 15.23 15.07
C HIS A 227 0.48 16.49 15.37
N GLU A 228 0.65 17.35 14.39
CA GLU A 228 1.06 18.72 14.70
C GLU A 228 -0.11 19.37 15.45
N GLU A 229 0.14 19.81 16.69
CA GLU A 229 -0.79 20.69 17.40
C GLU A 229 -0.90 21.99 16.60
N ILE A 230 -1.93 22.07 15.77
CA ILE A 230 -2.29 23.34 15.14
C ILE A 230 -2.75 24.23 16.27
N ALA A 231 -1.94 25.23 16.62
CA ALA A 231 -2.32 26.26 17.58
C ALA A 231 -3.55 27.01 17.00
N HIS A 232 -4.71 26.59 17.41
CA HIS A 232 -5.96 27.26 17.00
C HIS A 232 -5.99 28.65 17.61
N ARG A 233 -6.30 29.67 16.80
CA ARG A 233 -6.53 31.02 17.32
C ARG A 233 -7.64 30.97 18.35
N PRO A 234 -7.50 31.69 19.48
CA PRO A 234 -8.55 31.72 20.47
C PRO A 234 -9.89 32.17 19.84
N PRO A 235 -11.03 31.58 20.25
CA PRO A 235 -12.33 31.93 19.69
C PRO A 235 -12.62 33.43 19.76
N THR A 236 -12.14 34.14 20.79
CA THR A 236 -12.26 35.58 20.97
C THR A 236 -11.53 36.37 19.87
N GLU A 237 -10.38 35.88 19.40
CA GLU A 237 -9.64 36.51 18.30
C GLU A 237 -10.35 36.31 16.96
N ILE A 238 -10.90 35.13 16.76
CA ILE A 238 -11.70 34.80 15.55
C ILE A 238 -12.94 35.69 15.50
N LEU A 239 -13.67 35.81 16.61
CA LEU A 239 -14.84 36.67 16.70
C LEU A 239 -14.51 38.15 16.46
N LYS A 240 -13.37 38.63 16.98
CA LYS A 240 -12.88 39.98 16.71
C LYS A 240 -12.61 40.24 15.22
N THR A 241 -11.96 39.27 14.56
CA THR A 241 -11.66 39.34 13.12
C THR A 241 -12.94 39.32 12.29
N LEU A 242 -13.92 38.48 12.67
CA LEU A 242 -15.24 38.45 12.02
C LEU A 242 -15.97 39.77 12.15
N GLY A 243 -15.98 40.41 13.34
CA GLY A 243 -16.60 41.74 13.54
C GLY A 243 -15.93 42.84 12.72
N GLN A 244 -14.61 42.77 12.52
CA GLN A 244 -13.91 43.70 11.64
C GLN A 244 -14.32 43.52 10.17
N LEU A 245 -14.35 42.28 9.68
CA LEU A 245 -14.79 41.96 8.32
C LEU A 245 -16.24 42.36 8.08
N GLU A 246 -17.13 42.15 9.05
CA GLU A 246 -18.53 42.58 8.94
C GLU A 246 -18.64 44.11 8.80
N THR A 247 -17.84 44.84 9.55
CA THR A 247 -17.79 46.32 9.45
C THR A 247 -17.30 46.80 8.09
N GLU A 248 -16.25 46.16 7.55
CA GLU A 248 -15.73 46.46 6.20
C GLU A 248 -16.76 46.14 5.11
N ILE A 249 -17.46 45.03 5.22
CA ILE A 249 -18.54 44.65 4.29
C ILE A 249 -19.66 45.69 4.32
N GLN A 250 -20.10 46.10 5.51
CA GLN A 250 -21.14 47.12 5.64
C GLN A 250 -20.71 48.49 5.06
N HIS A 251 -19.44 48.86 5.25
CA HIS A 251 -18.89 50.09 4.65
C HIS A 251 -18.88 50.02 3.12
N GLY A 252 -18.36 48.92 2.55
CA GLY A 252 -18.35 48.72 1.11
C GLY A 252 -19.75 48.66 0.48
N MET A 253 -20.72 48.06 1.18
CA MET A 253 -22.12 48.10 0.74
C MET A 253 -22.70 49.50 0.70
N LYS A 254 -22.39 50.36 1.68
CA LYS A 254 -22.84 51.76 1.69
C LYS A 254 -22.20 52.60 0.57
N GLU A 255 -20.91 52.35 0.29
CA GLU A 255 -20.23 53.01 -0.83
C GLU A 255 -20.86 52.64 -2.17
N LEU A 256 -21.11 51.33 -2.40
CA LEU A 256 -21.78 50.85 -3.61
C LEU A 256 -23.20 51.44 -3.76
N GLN A 257 -23.96 51.54 -2.67
CA GLN A 257 -25.28 52.18 -2.70
C GLN A 257 -25.20 53.68 -3.01
N GLY A 258 -24.11 54.35 -2.59
CA GLY A 258 -23.84 55.75 -2.94
C GLY A 258 -23.49 55.98 -4.41
N MET A 259 -22.84 54.98 -5.04
CA MET A 259 -22.47 55.03 -6.47
C MET A 259 -23.62 54.70 -7.43
N LEU A 260 -24.68 54.09 -6.93
CA LEU A 260 -25.86 53.69 -7.70
C LEU A 260 -26.99 54.73 -7.65
N ARG A 261 -26.79 55.83 -6.95
CA ARG A 261 -27.66 57.00 -6.93
C ARG A 261 -27.10 58.09 -7.83
#